data_e08337b6c506b08a9a5106d239f212e6
#
_entry.id   e08337b6c506b08a9a5106d239f212e6
#
_cell.length_a   1.000
_cell.length_b   1.000
_cell.length_c   1.000
_cell.angle_alpha   90.00
_cell.angle_beta   90.00
_cell.angle_gamma   90.00
#
_symmetry.space_group_name_H-M   'P 1'
#
loop_
_entity.id
_entity.type
_entity.pdbx_description
1 polymer ?
#
loop_
_entity_poly.entity_id
_entity_poly.type
_entity_poly.pdbx_seq_one_letter_code
_entity_poly.pdbx_strand_id
1 'polypeptide(L)'
;MKILIVSDSHGTTGPLRTAIMKETPDMLIHLGDSEYPQAEIAKWAGAPKTACIFVQGNCDTYTFDPSLLRNEAVFTLNGHRIYCAHGHRQRVNYGLLTLSLTAQEQGCDICMFGHTHVPYDSFGDAISDFNRYYESGFGTAAGPRILNPGSIAIPRGGSKRGYMVMEMENDGRYEVFYRTID
;
A
#
# COMPACT_ATOMS: atom_id res chain seq x y z
N MET A 1 -17.48 1.09 -0.91
CA MET A 1 -16.35 1.95 -1.34
C MET A 1 -15.26 1.08 -1.94
N LYS A 2 -14.78 1.41 -3.14
CA LYS A 2 -13.72 0.67 -3.82
C LYS A 2 -12.39 1.45 -3.75
N ILE A 3 -11.34 0.82 -3.25
CA ILE A 3 -10.01 1.41 -3.09
C ILE A 3 -9.06 0.66 -4.00
N LEU A 4 -8.43 1.37 -4.94
CA LEU A 4 -7.38 0.83 -5.79
C LEU A 4 -6.02 1.07 -5.12
N ILE A 5 -5.26 0.00 -4.88
CA ILE A 5 -3.96 0.02 -4.24
C ILE A 5 -2.92 -0.43 -5.28
N VAL A 6 -1.99 0.46 -5.61
CA VAL A 6 -0.93 0.24 -6.60
C VAL A 6 0.43 0.65 -6.03
N SER A 7 1.51 0.12 -6.59
CA SER A 7 2.88 0.47 -6.24
C SER A 7 3.84 0.26 -7.42
N ASP A 8 4.99 0.90 -7.36
CA ASP A 8 6.16 0.58 -8.17
C ASP A 8 5.84 0.60 -9.67
N SER A 9 5.27 1.73 -10.13
CA SER A 9 4.92 1.94 -11.55
C SER A 9 6.10 2.41 -12.41
N HIS A 10 7.16 2.95 -11.80
CA HIS A 10 8.43 3.31 -12.46
C HIS A 10 8.23 3.99 -13.82
N GLY A 11 7.43 5.05 -13.85
CA GLY A 11 7.13 5.79 -15.08
C GLY A 11 6.28 5.04 -16.12
N THR A 12 5.94 3.77 -15.86
CA THR A 12 5.14 2.95 -16.78
C THR A 12 3.65 3.26 -16.61
N THR A 13 3.12 4.10 -17.48
CA THR A 13 1.75 4.63 -17.34
C THR A 13 0.66 3.71 -17.86
N GLY A 14 0.95 2.88 -18.86
CA GLY A 14 -0.06 2.01 -19.52
C GLY A 14 -0.81 1.10 -18.55
N PRO A 15 -0.15 0.19 -17.85
CA PRO A 15 -0.78 -0.69 -16.86
C PRO A 15 -1.51 0.09 -15.76
N LEU A 16 -0.91 1.17 -15.24
CA LEU A 16 -1.52 2.01 -14.22
C LEU A 16 -2.84 2.62 -14.69
N ARG A 17 -2.85 3.22 -15.89
CA ARG A 17 -4.08 3.78 -16.48
C ARG A 17 -5.13 2.70 -16.73
N THR A 18 -4.71 1.53 -17.21
CA THR A 18 -5.63 0.41 -17.44
C THR A 18 -6.29 -0.03 -16.14
N ALA A 19 -5.53 -0.15 -15.04
CA ALA A 19 -6.08 -0.48 -13.72
C ALA A 19 -7.08 0.58 -13.23
N ILE A 20 -6.72 1.86 -13.32
CA ILE A 20 -7.59 2.98 -12.93
C ILE A 20 -8.89 2.97 -13.73
N MET A 21 -8.80 2.84 -15.04
CA MET A 21 -9.99 2.84 -15.93
C MET A 21 -10.88 1.60 -15.70
N LYS A 22 -10.28 0.44 -15.46
CA LYS A 22 -11.00 -0.81 -15.21
C LYS A 22 -11.74 -0.79 -13.88
N GLU A 23 -11.06 -0.32 -12.84
CA GLU A 23 -11.61 -0.38 -11.48
C GLU A 23 -12.50 0.82 -11.14
N THR A 24 -12.30 1.97 -11.80
CA THR A 24 -13.05 3.23 -11.50
C THR A 24 -13.18 3.46 -9.99
N PRO A 25 -12.05 3.62 -9.28
CA PRO A 25 -12.03 3.59 -7.83
C PRO A 25 -12.63 4.84 -7.21
N ASP A 26 -13.20 4.69 -5.99
CA ASP A 26 -13.58 5.81 -5.13
C ASP A 26 -12.34 6.44 -4.45
N MET A 27 -11.29 5.64 -4.26
CA MET A 27 -10.02 6.07 -3.69
C MET A 27 -8.84 5.38 -4.39
N LEU A 28 -7.78 6.14 -4.68
CA LEU A 28 -6.51 5.63 -5.19
C LEU A 28 -5.41 5.77 -4.12
N ILE A 29 -4.69 4.69 -3.85
CA ILE A 29 -3.49 4.68 -3.01
C ILE A 29 -2.32 4.21 -3.87
N HIS A 30 -1.32 5.08 -4.07
CA HIS A 30 -0.06 4.73 -4.73
C HIS A 30 1.06 4.70 -3.71
N LEU A 31 1.64 3.51 -3.50
CA LEU A 31 2.60 3.23 -2.43
C LEU A 31 4.06 3.52 -2.78
N GLY A 32 4.29 4.44 -3.73
CA GLY A 32 5.62 4.94 -4.05
C GLY A 32 6.23 4.37 -5.32
N ASP A 33 7.38 4.93 -5.70
CA ASP A 33 8.10 4.68 -6.94
C ASP A 33 7.18 4.85 -8.16
N SER A 34 6.48 6.00 -8.18
CA SER A 34 5.62 6.37 -9.30
C SER A 34 6.45 6.83 -10.50
N GLU A 35 7.50 7.59 -10.24
CA GLU A 35 8.36 8.24 -11.26
C GLU A 35 7.55 8.95 -12.35
N TYR A 36 6.36 9.44 -11.99
CA TYR A 36 5.44 10.15 -12.87
C TYR A 36 4.66 11.23 -12.08
N PRO A 37 4.25 12.36 -12.69
CA PRO A 37 3.55 13.41 -11.97
C PRO A 37 2.28 12.94 -11.28
N GLN A 38 2.23 13.07 -9.95
CA GLN A 38 1.11 12.62 -9.11
C GLN A 38 -0.19 13.32 -9.47
N ALA A 39 -0.12 14.61 -9.84
CA ALA A 39 -1.28 15.38 -10.30
C ALA A 39 -1.93 14.77 -11.55
N GLU A 40 -1.13 14.26 -12.49
CA GLU A 40 -1.66 13.58 -13.67
C GLU A 40 -2.29 12.21 -13.32
N ILE A 41 -1.66 11.45 -12.42
CA ILE A 41 -2.23 10.18 -11.94
C ILE A 41 -3.57 10.45 -11.23
N ALA A 42 -3.63 11.45 -10.36
CA ALA A 42 -4.86 11.85 -9.66
C ALA A 42 -5.97 12.25 -10.64
N LYS A 43 -5.61 12.96 -11.69
CA LYS A 43 -6.55 13.37 -12.74
C LYS A 43 -7.11 12.16 -13.51
N TRP A 44 -6.29 11.16 -13.82
CA TRP A 44 -6.78 9.91 -14.42
C TRP A 44 -7.72 9.15 -13.50
N ALA A 45 -7.48 9.18 -12.18
CA ALA A 45 -8.36 8.57 -11.19
C ALA A 45 -9.68 9.34 -10.99
N GLY A 46 -9.78 10.57 -11.50
CA GLY A 46 -11.01 11.37 -11.40
C GLY A 46 -11.01 12.42 -10.29
N ALA A 47 -9.84 12.80 -9.77
CA ALA A 47 -9.75 13.89 -8.80
C ALA A 47 -10.39 15.19 -9.35
N PRO A 48 -11.06 15.99 -8.48
CA PRO A 48 -11.11 15.87 -7.01
C PRO A 48 -12.20 14.95 -6.45
N LYS A 49 -13.00 14.28 -7.27
CA LYS A 49 -14.05 13.36 -6.80
C LYS A 49 -13.46 12.09 -6.18
N THR A 50 -12.40 11.55 -6.79
CA THR A 50 -11.65 10.41 -6.26
C THR A 50 -10.57 10.91 -5.30
N ALA A 51 -10.58 10.44 -4.06
CA ALA A 51 -9.51 10.71 -3.12
C ALA A 51 -8.24 10.00 -3.54
N CYS A 52 -7.09 10.69 -3.47
CA CYS A 52 -5.80 10.11 -3.85
C CYS A 52 -4.77 10.28 -2.74
N ILE A 53 -4.06 9.20 -2.42
CA ILE A 53 -2.92 9.18 -1.50
C ILE A 53 -1.70 8.71 -2.27
N PHE A 54 -0.62 9.48 -2.19
CA PHE A 54 0.67 9.15 -2.79
C PHE A 54 1.74 9.11 -1.71
N VAL A 55 2.41 7.97 -1.59
CA VAL A 55 3.57 7.80 -0.74
C VAL A 55 4.84 7.95 -1.58
N GLN A 56 5.88 8.54 -1.01
CA GLN A 56 7.16 8.70 -1.67
C GLN A 56 7.98 7.39 -1.62
N GLY A 57 8.38 6.89 -2.77
CA GLY A 57 9.34 5.80 -2.89
C GLY A 57 10.79 6.29 -2.94
N ASN A 58 11.73 5.37 -2.98
CA ASN A 58 13.17 5.70 -3.08
C ASN A 58 13.58 6.19 -4.47
N CYS A 59 12.80 5.88 -5.50
CA CYS A 59 13.04 6.34 -6.87
C CYS A 59 12.32 7.66 -7.18
N ASP A 60 11.39 8.13 -6.34
CA ASP A 60 10.68 9.40 -6.48
C ASP A 60 11.55 10.60 -6.05
N THR A 61 12.82 10.63 -6.48
CA THR A 61 13.79 11.69 -6.10
C THR A 61 13.51 13.04 -6.74
N TYR A 62 12.83 13.03 -7.88
CA TYR A 62 12.39 14.22 -8.61
C TYR A 62 10.87 14.30 -8.52
N THR A 63 10.38 14.89 -7.41
CA THR A 63 8.95 15.08 -7.21
C THR A 63 8.45 16.21 -8.07
N PHE A 64 7.52 15.92 -8.96
CA PHE A 64 6.84 16.91 -9.78
C PHE A 64 5.85 17.76 -8.96
N ASP A 65 5.35 17.24 -7.86
CA ASP A 65 4.50 17.95 -6.91
C ASP A 65 4.75 17.46 -5.47
N PRO A 66 5.66 18.14 -4.71
CA PRO A 66 5.97 17.78 -3.33
C PRO A 66 4.77 17.87 -2.39
N SER A 67 3.75 18.66 -2.73
CA SER A 67 2.56 18.83 -1.88
C SER A 67 1.67 17.60 -1.85
N LEU A 68 1.73 16.76 -2.88
CA LEU A 68 0.96 15.52 -3.01
C LEU A 68 1.70 14.30 -2.47
N LEU A 69 3.04 14.36 -2.35
CA LEU A 69 3.84 13.24 -1.85
C LEU A 69 4.06 13.32 -0.34
N ARG A 70 3.94 12.17 0.29
CA ARG A 70 4.18 12.00 1.73
C ARG A 70 5.17 10.85 1.95
N ASN A 71 6.06 10.98 2.91
CA ASN A 71 6.94 9.86 3.30
C ASN A 71 6.13 8.66 3.78
N GLU A 72 5.08 8.95 4.53
CA GLU A 72 4.13 8.00 5.13
C GLU A 72 2.76 8.68 5.22
N ALA A 73 1.71 7.90 5.21
CA ALA A 73 0.36 8.39 5.43
C ALA A 73 -0.35 7.54 6.50
N VAL A 74 -1.00 8.23 7.44
CA VAL A 74 -1.89 7.60 8.41
C VAL A 74 -3.25 8.29 8.32
N PHE A 75 -4.30 7.49 8.15
CA PHE A 75 -5.66 8.01 8.06
C PHE A 75 -6.67 6.98 8.58
N THR A 76 -7.88 7.44 8.87
CA THR A 76 -8.97 6.57 9.31
C THR A 76 -10.03 6.49 8.21
N LEU A 77 -10.50 5.28 7.94
CA LEU A 77 -11.53 5.01 6.95
C LEU A 77 -12.48 3.91 7.47
N ASN A 78 -13.76 4.23 7.59
CA ASN A 78 -14.81 3.31 8.06
C ASN A 78 -14.43 2.51 9.32
N GLY A 79 -13.80 3.18 10.29
CA GLY A 79 -13.39 2.58 11.57
C GLY A 79 -12.00 1.96 11.58
N HIS A 80 -11.38 1.71 10.43
CA HIS A 80 -10.01 1.22 10.33
C HIS A 80 -9.01 2.35 10.31
N ARG A 81 -7.92 2.21 11.06
CA ARG A 81 -6.78 3.11 11.01
C ARG A 81 -5.69 2.50 10.14
N ILE A 82 -5.39 3.15 9.04
CA ILE A 82 -4.55 2.64 7.95
C ILE A 82 -3.22 3.37 7.92
N TYR A 83 -2.12 2.60 7.89
CA TYR A 83 -0.75 3.08 7.68
C TYR A 83 -0.30 2.74 6.26
N CYS A 84 0.22 3.72 5.54
CA CYS A 84 0.81 3.54 4.21
C CYS A 84 2.25 4.07 4.19
N ALA A 85 3.17 3.24 3.73
CA ALA A 85 4.57 3.59 3.51
C ALA A 85 5.08 2.90 2.24
N HIS A 86 6.15 3.41 1.64
CA HIS A 86 6.77 2.65 0.54
C HIS A 86 7.51 1.41 1.05
N GLY A 87 8.14 1.49 2.23
CA GLY A 87 8.77 0.36 2.88
C GLY A 87 10.32 0.38 2.84
N HIS A 88 10.94 1.14 1.96
CA HIS A 88 12.41 1.23 1.89
C HIS A 88 13.03 1.75 3.20
N ARG A 89 12.39 2.70 3.87
CA ARG A 89 12.84 3.25 5.17
C ARG A 89 12.66 2.23 6.30
N GLN A 90 11.64 1.40 6.23
CA GLN A 90 11.34 0.30 7.15
C GLN A 90 12.14 -0.97 6.83
N ARG A 91 13.02 -0.92 5.82
CA ARG A 91 13.90 -2.02 5.40
C ARG A 91 13.16 -3.34 5.10
N VAL A 92 12.00 -3.24 4.46
CA VAL A 92 11.10 -4.39 4.21
C VAL A 92 11.72 -5.53 3.40
N ASN A 93 12.83 -5.30 2.69
CA ASN A 93 13.60 -6.36 2.02
C ASN A 93 14.30 -7.32 2.99
N TYR A 94 14.43 -6.94 4.27
CA TYR A 94 15.05 -7.77 5.32
C TYR A 94 14.04 -8.33 6.31
N GLY A 95 12.75 -7.99 6.16
CA GLY A 95 11.66 -8.46 6.99
C GLY A 95 10.67 -7.36 7.32
N LEU A 96 9.48 -7.76 7.79
CA LEU A 96 8.36 -6.85 8.00
C LEU A 96 8.20 -6.35 9.44
N LEU A 97 9.10 -6.76 10.36
CA LEU A 97 8.98 -6.43 11.79
C LEU A 97 8.96 -4.91 12.03
N THR A 98 9.91 -4.17 11.48
CA THR A 98 9.97 -2.71 11.65
C THR A 98 8.71 -2.03 11.10
N LEU A 99 8.24 -2.44 9.93
CA LEU A 99 7.02 -1.92 9.33
C LEU A 99 5.80 -2.19 10.21
N SER A 100 5.65 -3.42 10.70
CA SER A 100 4.55 -3.84 11.55
C SER A 100 4.53 -3.08 12.88
N LEU A 101 5.68 -2.96 13.55
CA LEU A 101 5.81 -2.20 14.80
C LEU A 101 5.49 -0.73 14.60
N THR A 102 5.97 -0.10 13.52
CA THR A 102 5.64 1.30 13.21
C THR A 102 4.14 1.49 13.03
N ALA A 103 3.46 0.59 12.31
CA ALA A 103 2.02 0.65 12.14
C ALA A 103 1.27 0.48 13.47
N GLN A 104 1.72 -0.44 14.34
CA GLN A 104 1.15 -0.65 15.68
C GLN A 104 1.34 0.56 16.60
N GLU A 105 2.53 1.17 16.61
CA GLU A 105 2.81 2.39 17.38
C GLU A 105 1.89 3.55 16.97
N GLN A 106 1.49 3.58 15.68
CA GLN A 106 0.51 4.52 15.17
C GLN A 106 -0.94 4.09 15.43
N GLY A 107 -1.17 2.95 16.10
CA GLY A 107 -2.51 2.40 16.38
C GLY A 107 -3.24 1.92 15.12
N CYS A 108 -2.50 1.53 14.08
CA CYS A 108 -3.08 1.09 12.81
C CYS A 108 -3.34 -0.42 12.81
N ASP A 109 -4.49 -0.83 12.29
CA ASP A 109 -4.91 -2.22 12.12
C ASP A 109 -4.75 -2.72 10.68
N ILE A 110 -4.49 -1.81 9.73
CA ILE A 110 -4.12 -2.11 8.34
C ILE A 110 -2.81 -1.38 8.01
N CYS A 111 -1.87 -2.10 7.38
CA CYS A 111 -0.59 -1.57 6.93
C CYS A 111 -0.41 -1.89 5.44
N MET A 112 -0.11 -0.88 4.62
CA MET A 112 0.11 -1.04 3.19
C MET A 112 1.51 -0.57 2.81
N PHE A 113 2.21 -1.38 1.98
CA PHE A 113 3.58 -1.05 1.55
C PHE A 113 3.87 -1.54 0.12
N GLY A 114 4.95 -1.06 -0.50
CA GLY A 114 5.45 -1.43 -1.82
C GLY A 114 6.87 -1.96 -1.80
N HIS A 115 7.74 -1.42 -2.67
CA HIS A 115 9.20 -1.60 -2.70
C HIS A 115 9.73 -2.99 -3.03
N THR A 116 9.15 -4.06 -2.50
CA THR A 116 9.61 -5.44 -2.77
C THR A 116 9.27 -5.91 -4.17
N HIS A 117 8.27 -5.31 -4.80
CA HIS A 117 7.65 -5.73 -6.07
C HIS A 117 7.03 -7.13 -6.02
N VAL A 118 6.80 -7.66 -4.81
CA VAL A 118 6.20 -8.99 -4.59
C VAL A 118 4.88 -8.79 -3.83
N PRO A 119 3.76 -9.33 -4.33
CA PRO A 119 2.49 -9.21 -3.63
C PRO A 119 2.53 -9.93 -2.28
N TYR A 120 1.89 -9.33 -1.27
CA TYR A 120 1.82 -9.87 0.07
C TYR A 120 0.48 -9.51 0.72
N ASP A 121 -0.12 -10.47 1.41
CA ASP A 121 -1.33 -10.30 2.21
C ASP A 121 -1.29 -11.26 3.40
N SER A 122 -1.17 -10.75 4.60
CA SER A 122 -1.16 -11.56 5.82
C SER A 122 -1.69 -10.78 7.02
N PHE A 123 -2.30 -11.50 7.94
CA PHE A 123 -2.76 -10.98 9.23
C PHE A 123 -1.69 -11.24 10.30
N GLY A 124 -1.10 -10.17 10.83
CA GLY A 124 -0.35 -10.21 12.10
C GLY A 124 0.91 -11.07 12.19
N ASP A 125 1.19 -11.89 11.17
CA ASP A 125 2.20 -12.97 11.24
C ASP A 125 3.65 -12.47 11.29
N ALA A 126 3.90 -11.21 10.91
CA ALA A 126 5.25 -10.64 11.00
C ALA A 126 5.81 -10.60 12.44
N ILE A 127 4.95 -10.74 13.44
CA ILE A 127 5.31 -10.77 14.88
C ILE A 127 5.24 -12.19 15.44
N SER A 128 4.52 -13.13 14.83
CA SER A 128 4.37 -14.49 15.36
C SER A 128 5.71 -15.24 15.46
N ASP A 129 6.61 -15.02 14.51
CA ASP A 129 7.95 -15.60 14.57
C ASP A 129 8.83 -14.95 15.65
N PHE A 130 8.59 -13.69 15.99
CA PHE A 130 9.31 -12.99 17.05
C PHE A 130 8.73 -13.35 18.44
N ASN A 131 7.43 -13.51 18.59
CA ASN A 131 6.77 -13.90 19.84
C ASN A 131 7.12 -15.34 20.27
N ARG A 132 7.53 -16.22 19.36
CA ARG A 132 8.08 -17.54 19.72
C ARG A 132 9.38 -17.47 20.52
N TYR A 133 10.15 -16.37 20.40
CA TYR A 133 11.41 -16.17 21.12
C TYR A 133 11.24 -15.41 22.46
N TYR A 134 10.14 -14.69 22.66
CA TYR A 134 9.88 -13.91 23.87
C TYR A 134 8.54 -14.29 24.49
N GLU A 135 8.50 -15.44 25.18
CA GLU A 135 7.42 -15.81 26.08
C GLU A 135 7.41 -14.92 27.32
N SER A 136 7.20 -13.63 27.18
CA SER A 136 6.99 -12.77 28.35
C SER A 136 6.10 -11.58 28.05
N GLY A 137 4.80 -11.74 28.31
CA GLY A 137 4.01 -10.71 28.97
C GLY A 137 3.52 -9.51 28.15
N PHE A 138 3.75 -9.39 26.87
CA PHE A 138 3.09 -8.39 26.04
C PHE A 138 1.86 -9.01 25.37
N GLY A 139 0.70 -8.42 25.66
CA GLY A 139 -0.59 -8.93 25.24
C GLY A 139 -0.65 -9.29 23.75
N THR A 140 -1.42 -10.32 23.46
CA THR A 140 -1.75 -10.83 22.14
C THR A 140 -2.66 -9.85 21.35
N ALA A 141 -2.20 -8.63 21.11
CA ALA A 141 -2.80 -7.81 20.09
C ALA A 141 -2.33 -8.38 18.74
N ALA A 142 -3.25 -8.96 17.99
CA ALA A 142 -2.98 -9.33 16.61
C ALA A 142 -2.37 -8.11 15.90
N GLY A 143 -1.22 -8.28 15.24
CA GLY A 143 -0.61 -7.19 14.47
C GLY A 143 -1.53 -6.73 13.33
N PRO A 144 -1.20 -5.62 12.65
CA PRO A 144 -2.00 -5.12 11.54
C PRO A 144 -2.06 -6.14 10.40
N ARG A 145 -3.15 -6.14 9.63
CA ARG A 145 -3.12 -6.80 8.33
C ARG A 145 -2.14 -6.07 7.44
N ILE A 146 -1.18 -6.79 6.87
CA ILE A 146 -0.11 -6.22 6.05
C ILE A 146 -0.36 -6.56 4.59
N LEU A 147 -0.43 -5.53 3.74
CA LEU A 147 -0.76 -5.63 2.33
C LEU A 147 0.34 -5.04 1.45
N ASN A 148 0.70 -5.74 0.37
CA ASN A 148 1.55 -5.22 -0.69
C ASN A 148 0.96 -5.63 -2.04
N PRO A 149 0.65 -4.69 -2.94
CA PRO A 149 0.08 -5.01 -4.25
C PRO A 149 1.10 -5.62 -5.23
N GLY A 150 2.37 -5.72 -4.85
CA GLY A 150 3.44 -5.99 -5.78
C GLY A 150 3.73 -4.78 -6.67
N SER A 151 4.32 -5.01 -7.83
CA SER A 151 4.55 -3.94 -8.82
C SER A 151 3.57 -4.05 -9.98
N ILE A 152 3.02 -2.90 -10.37
CA ILE A 152 2.15 -2.80 -11.54
C ILE A 152 2.97 -2.76 -12.86
N ALA A 153 4.30 -2.59 -12.77
CA ALA A 153 5.19 -2.47 -13.93
C ALA A 153 6.31 -3.52 -13.98
N ILE A 154 7.03 -3.69 -12.88
CA ILE A 154 8.27 -4.49 -12.81
C ILE A 154 8.16 -5.54 -11.68
N PRO A 155 7.35 -6.60 -11.84
CA PRO A 155 7.17 -7.61 -10.81
C PRO A 155 8.46 -8.38 -10.53
N ARG A 156 8.60 -8.89 -9.30
CA ARG A 156 9.72 -9.71 -8.83
C ARG A 156 9.23 -11.01 -8.21
N GLY A 157 10.18 -11.90 -7.87
CA GLY A 157 9.88 -13.16 -7.18
C GLY A 157 8.96 -14.11 -7.97
N GLY A 158 8.94 -14.02 -9.31
CA GLY A 158 8.05 -14.83 -10.15
C GLY A 158 6.58 -14.38 -10.15
N SER A 159 6.27 -13.24 -9.50
CA SER A 159 4.93 -12.67 -9.53
C SER A 159 4.59 -12.04 -10.90
N LYS A 160 3.32 -11.78 -11.13
CA LYS A 160 2.85 -11.04 -12.30
C LYS A 160 2.69 -9.55 -11.97
N ARG A 161 2.65 -8.71 -12.99
CA ARG A 161 2.18 -7.32 -12.85
C ARG A 161 0.81 -7.33 -12.20
N GLY A 162 0.63 -6.52 -11.17
CA GLY A 162 -0.62 -6.57 -10.44
C GLY A 162 -0.87 -5.35 -9.56
N TYR A 163 -2.04 -5.37 -8.97
CA TYR A 163 -2.54 -4.38 -8.03
C TYR A 163 -3.53 -5.05 -7.08
N MET A 164 -3.89 -4.36 -6.02
CA MET A 164 -4.95 -4.80 -5.12
C MET A 164 -6.17 -3.89 -5.24
N VAL A 165 -7.33 -4.49 -5.06
CA VAL A 165 -8.61 -3.79 -4.87
C VAL A 165 -9.12 -4.15 -3.49
N MET A 166 -9.38 -3.14 -2.66
CA MET A 166 -10.05 -3.31 -1.39
C MET A 166 -11.49 -2.79 -1.54
N GLU A 167 -12.45 -3.66 -1.33
CA GLU A 167 -13.87 -3.32 -1.26
C GLU A 167 -14.28 -3.20 0.20
N MET A 168 -14.66 -1.99 0.63
CA MET A 168 -14.94 -1.67 2.03
C MET A 168 -16.37 -1.17 2.19
N GLU A 169 -17.11 -1.81 3.09
CA GLU A 169 -18.46 -1.45 3.48
C GLU A 169 -18.46 -0.29 4.48
N ASN A 170 -19.62 0.36 4.66
CA ASN A 170 -19.76 1.48 5.58
C ASN A 170 -19.60 1.08 7.05
N ASP A 171 -19.84 -0.19 7.37
CA ASP A 171 -19.69 -0.76 8.72
C ASP A 171 -18.26 -1.23 9.02
N GLY A 172 -17.33 -1.01 8.10
CA GLY A 172 -15.93 -1.37 8.22
C GLY A 172 -15.56 -2.76 7.70
N ARG A 173 -16.52 -3.63 7.39
CA ARG A 173 -16.16 -4.93 6.75
C ARG A 173 -15.50 -4.67 5.41
N TYR A 174 -14.45 -5.42 5.09
CA TYR A 174 -13.75 -5.28 3.83
C TYR A 174 -13.18 -6.60 3.32
N GLU A 175 -13.04 -6.67 2.00
CA GLU A 175 -12.36 -7.74 1.28
C GLU A 175 -11.23 -7.16 0.43
N VAL A 176 -10.16 -7.94 0.22
CA VAL A 176 -9.00 -7.54 -0.59
C VAL A 176 -8.80 -8.56 -1.70
N PHE A 177 -8.70 -8.08 -2.91
CA PHE A 177 -8.51 -8.89 -4.11
C PHE A 177 -7.20 -8.50 -4.81
N TYR A 178 -6.32 -9.46 -5.02
CA TYR A 178 -5.18 -9.29 -5.92
C TYR A 178 -5.65 -9.48 -7.37
N ARG A 179 -5.28 -8.54 -8.23
CA ARG A 179 -5.60 -8.53 -9.65
C ARG A 179 -4.33 -8.48 -10.48
N THR A 180 -4.25 -9.29 -11.52
CA THR A 180 -3.15 -9.23 -12.48
C THR A 180 -3.52 -8.39 -13.69
N ILE A 181 -2.50 -7.82 -14.32
CA ILE A 181 -2.63 -7.05 -15.55
C ILE A 181 -1.56 -7.53 -16.54
N ASP A 182 -1.97 -7.76 -17.76
CA ASP A 182 -1.10 -8.25 -18.84
C ASP A 182 -0.42 -7.09 -19.59
#